data_05e9b88330827d00ac6d2f2870cb06cf
#
_entry.id   05e9b88330827d00ac6d2f2870cb06cf
#
_cell.length_a   1.000
_cell.length_b   1.000
_cell.length_c   1.000
_cell.angle_alpha   90.00
_cell.angle_beta   90.00
_cell.angle_gamma   90.00
#
_symmetry.space_group_name_H-M   'P 1'
#
loop_
_entity.id
_entity.type
_entity.pdbx_description
1 polymer ?
#
loop_
_entity_poly.entity_id
_entity_poly.type
_entity_poly.pdbx_seq_one_letter_code
_entity_poly.pdbx_strand_id
1 'polypeptide(L)'
;MGNQQPEPDRPYLEPYEKATREMGAGFESQLWMSKDAQRTRFEVLAQVARFKDRIVADLGCGVGDLPIFLHEHAPDQFPKSYIGIEGVEAMAEHARARIVEAGVSRTVFDVGDFVADESLPDMLVNDAGVEVFVFSGSLNTLSMPDAMDVLDEFWHALKSAKRGTLVFNFLSDRHNADRTPASAPAVRFDPADMLDWALKRTPIVQLRHEYLKGHDATIVMDVAH
;
A
#
# COMPACT_ATOMS: atom_id res chain seq x y z
N MET A 1 6.37 -13.58 -36.56
CA MET A 1 7.34 -13.49 -35.46
C MET A 1 7.00 -12.20 -34.73
N GLY A 2 6.27 -12.29 -33.65
CA GLY A 2 5.89 -11.13 -32.85
C GLY A 2 7.13 -10.58 -32.16
N ASN A 3 7.35 -9.29 -32.33
CA ASN A 3 8.37 -8.53 -31.65
C ASN A 3 7.87 -8.39 -30.18
N GLN A 4 8.19 -9.34 -29.30
CA GLN A 4 8.03 -9.12 -27.87
C GLN A 4 9.08 -8.08 -27.48
N GLN A 5 8.64 -6.88 -27.20
CA GLN A 5 9.47 -5.92 -26.48
C GLN A 5 9.91 -6.59 -25.16
N PRO A 6 11.18 -6.45 -24.75
CA PRO A 6 11.57 -6.96 -23.44
C PRO A 6 10.66 -6.32 -22.39
N GLU A 7 10.14 -7.16 -21.48
CA GLU A 7 9.41 -6.64 -20.32
C GLU A 7 10.29 -5.62 -19.59
N PRO A 8 9.71 -4.51 -19.12
CA PRO A 8 10.47 -3.52 -18.36
C PRO A 8 11.12 -4.19 -17.15
N ASP A 9 12.35 -3.82 -16.85
CA ASP A 9 13.06 -4.27 -15.66
C ASP A 9 12.31 -3.75 -14.41
N ARG A 10 11.76 -4.66 -13.59
CA ARG A 10 10.96 -4.34 -12.40
C ARG A 10 11.56 -4.96 -11.14
N PRO A 11 12.77 -4.54 -10.75
CA PRO A 11 13.51 -5.16 -9.65
C PRO A 11 12.76 -5.10 -8.31
N TYR A 12 11.85 -4.14 -8.13
CA TYR A 12 11.00 -4.02 -6.94
C TYR A 12 9.92 -5.11 -6.85
N LEU A 13 9.48 -5.71 -7.96
CA LEU A 13 8.53 -6.84 -7.98
C LEU A 13 9.23 -8.20 -7.91
N GLU A 14 10.47 -8.30 -8.34
CA GLU A 14 11.21 -9.57 -8.42
C GLU A 14 11.16 -10.41 -7.12
N PRO A 15 11.32 -9.83 -5.91
CA PRO A 15 11.23 -10.60 -4.67
C PRO A 15 9.86 -11.25 -4.47
N TYR A 16 8.78 -10.55 -4.80
CA TYR A 16 7.40 -11.05 -4.67
C TYR A 16 7.06 -12.09 -5.73
N GLU A 17 7.46 -11.85 -6.99
CA GLU A 17 7.31 -12.81 -8.07
C GLU A 17 8.07 -14.11 -7.79
N LYS A 18 9.29 -14.01 -7.26
CA LYS A 18 10.08 -15.17 -6.86
C LYS A 18 9.39 -15.93 -5.73
N ALA A 19 8.99 -15.25 -4.66
CA ALA A 19 8.30 -15.86 -3.53
C ALA A 19 6.99 -16.54 -3.98
N THR A 20 6.22 -15.90 -4.87
CA THR A 20 4.99 -16.46 -5.41
C THR A 20 5.24 -17.71 -6.26
N ARG A 21 6.30 -17.74 -7.08
CA ARG A 21 6.69 -18.94 -7.85
C ARG A 21 7.13 -20.09 -6.95
N GLU A 22 7.82 -19.81 -5.85
CA GLU A 22 8.37 -20.83 -4.95
C GLU A 22 7.35 -21.37 -3.93
N MET A 23 6.46 -20.52 -3.42
CA MET A 23 5.56 -20.84 -2.30
C MET A 23 4.07 -20.80 -2.66
N GLY A 24 3.72 -20.36 -3.88
CA GLY A 24 2.34 -20.06 -4.25
C GLY A 24 1.88 -18.68 -3.76
N ALA A 25 0.78 -18.18 -4.33
CA ALA A 25 0.18 -16.93 -3.87
C ALA A 25 -0.48 -17.15 -2.50
N GLY A 26 -0.03 -16.40 -1.48
CA GLY A 26 -0.51 -16.53 -0.12
C GLY A 26 0.18 -15.55 0.82
N PHE A 27 0.01 -15.76 2.13
CA PHE A 27 0.62 -14.91 3.14
C PHE A 27 2.16 -14.87 3.02
N GLU A 28 2.78 -16.01 2.80
CA GLU A 28 4.24 -16.18 2.74
C GLU A 28 4.86 -15.44 1.58
N SER A 29 4.18 -15.37 0.43
CA SER A 29 4.67 -14.67 -0.76
C SER A 29 4.62 -13.15 -0.66
N GLN A 30 3.90 -12.59 0.31
CA GLN A 30 3.87 -11.16 0.60
C GLN A 30 5.08 -10.67 1.41
N LEU A 31 5.95 -11.59 1.85
CA LEU A 31 7.17 -11.31 2.61
C LEU A 31 6.95 -10.55 3.94
N TRP A 32 5.77 -10.71 4.54
CA TRP A 32 5.50 -10.16 5.86
C TRP A 32 6.29 -10.88 6.96
N MET A 33 6.75 -10.14 7.95
CA MET A 33 7.46 -10.71 9.11
C MET A 33 6.58 -11.69 9.90
N SER A 34 5.29 -11.35 10.07
CA SER A 34 4.30 -12.19 10.73
C SER A 34 2.87 -11.67 10.49
N LYS A 35 1.88 -12.55 10.68
CA LYS A 35 0.45 -12.18 10.62
C LYS A 35 0.09 -11.14 11.69
N ASP A 36 0.69 -11.23 12.87
CA ASP A 36 0.46 -10.25 13.95
C ASP A 36 1.00 -8.86 13.59
N ALA A 37 2.18 -8.80 12.95
CA ALA A 37 2.73 -7.53 12.49
C ALA A 37 1.88 -6.91 11.37
N GLN A 38 1.40 -7.71 10.41
CA GLN A 38 0.48 -7.27 9.37
C GLN A 38 -0.82 -6.75 9.98
N ARG A 39 -1.43 -7.53 10.90
CA ARG A 39 -2.65 -7.13 11.60
C ARG A 39 -2.49 -5.81 12.34
N THR A 40 -1.41 -5.63 13.07
CA THR A 40 -1.13 -4.37 13.79
C THR A 40 -1.09 -3.16 12.83
N ARG A 41 -0.50 -3.32 11.63
CA ARG A 41 -0.51 -2.26 10.62
C ARG A 41 -1.92 -1.94 10.13
N PHE A 42 -2.74 -2.97 9.88
CA PHE A 42 -4.14 -2.77 9.49
C PHE A 42 -4.99 -2.11 10.59
N GLU A 43 -4.74 -2.45 11.86
CA GLU A 43 -5.37 -1.76 13.00
C GLU A 43 -5.00 -0.27 13.03
N VAL A 44 -3.74 0.08 12.77
CA VAL A 44 -3.31 1.48 12.67
C VAL A 44 -3.98 2.17 11.48
N LEU A 45 -4.00 1.56 10.29
CA LEU A 45 -4.66 2.10 9.10
C LEU A 45 -6.15 2.34 9.36
N ALA A 46 -6.87 1.39 9.96
CA ALA A 46 -8.30 1.54 10.29
C ALA A 46 -8.57 2.69 11.26
N GLN A 47 -7.62 3.03 12.14
CA GLN A 47 -7.73 4.15 13.06
C GLN A 47 -7.50 5.52 12.42
N VAL A 48 -6.64 5.61 11.40
CA VAL A 48 -6.16 6.90 10.91
C VAL A 48 -6.66 7.27 9.51
N ALA A 49 -6.98 6.29 8.64
CA ALA A 49 -7.23 6.57 7.23
C ALA A 49 -8.67 6.99 6.89
N ARG A 50 -9.62 6.89 7.82
CA ARG A 50 -11.02 7.29 7.63
C ARG A 50 -11.64 6.70 6.35
N PHE A 51 -11.64 5.38 6.23
CA PHE A 51 -12.10 4.67 5.03
C PHE A 51 -13.62 4.74 4.80
N LYS A 52 -14.40 4.90 5.88
CA LYS A 52 -15.86 4.90 5.82
C LYS A 52 -16.40 5.87 4.79
N ASP A 53 -17.38 5.41 4.00
CA ASP A 53 -18.10 6.16 2.97
C ASP A 53 -17.26 6.69 1.81
N ARG A 54 -15.99 6.25 1.71
CA ARG A 54 -15.02 6.68 0.69
C ARG A 54 -14.67 5.55 -0.29
N ILE A 55 -14.21 5.90 -1.47
CA ILE A 55 -13.63 4.97 -2.44
C ILE A 55 -12.14 4.90 -2.16
N VAL A 56 -11.66 3.69 -1.89
CA VAL A 56 -10.29 3.41 -1.46
C VAL A 56 -9.57 2.62 -2.55
N ALA A 57 -8.36 3.02 -2.90
CA ALA A 57 -7.44 2.21 -3.70
C ALA A 57 -6.23 1.80 -2.85
N ASP A 58 -5.94 0.50 -2.81
CA ASP A 58 -4.81 -0.12 -2.10
C ASP A 58 -3.76 -0.58 -3.12
N LEU A 59 -2.60 0.09 -3.11
CA LEU A 59 -1.52 -0.07 -4.07
C LEU A 59 -0.51 -1.10 -3.55
N GLY A 60 -0.40 -2.23 -4.26
CA GLY A 60 0.29 -3.42 -3.80
C GLY A 60 -0.54 -4.17 -2.75
N CYS A 61 -1.81 -4.43 -3.08
CA CYS A 61 -2.78 -5.03 -2.15
C CYS A 61 -2.51 -6.49 -1.79
N GLY A 62 -1.51 -7.11 -2.43
CA GLY A 62 -1.15 -8.51 -2.19
C GLY A 62 -2.32 -9.46 -2.46
N VAL A 63 -2.57 -10.34 -1.52
CA VAL A 63 -3.66 -11.33 -1.62
C VAL A 63 -4.99 -10.86 -1.00
N GLY A 64 -5.17 -9.52 -0.86
CA GLY A 64 -6.44 -8.94 -0.42
C GLY A 64 -6.72 -9.07 1.08
N ASP A 65 -5.68 -9.05 1.92
CA ASP A 65 -5.86 -9.19 3.37
C ASP A 65 -6.52 -7.97 4.03
N LEU A 66 -6.24 -6.75 3.56
CA LEU A 66 -6.77 -5.52 4.17
C LEU A 66 -8.30 -5.43 4.11
N PRO A 67 -8.98 -5.64 2.97
CA PRO A 67 -10.44 -5.56 2.93
C PRO A 67 -11.10 -6.68 3.74
N ILE A 68 -10.50 -7.88 3.82
CA ILE A 68 -11.00 -8.96 4.68
C ILE A 68 -10.88 -8.54 6.14
N PHE A 69 -9.72 -8.01 6.55
CA PHE A 69 -9.52 -7.49 7.90
C PHE A 69 -10.54 -6.38 8.26
N LEU A 70 -10.76 -5.41 7.36
CA LEU A 70 -11.73 -4.34 7.61
C LEU A 70 -13.15 -4.89 7.76
N HIS A 71 -13.54 -5.88 6.95
CA HIS A 71 -14.85 -6.51 7.03
C HIS A 71 -15.06 -7.23 8.38
N GLU A 72 -14.05 -7.97 8.83
CA GLU A 72 -14.15 -8.81 10.04
C GLU A 72 -13.92 -8.07 11.35
N HIS A 73 -12.99 -7.08 11.34
CA HIS A 73 -12.48 -6.48 12.58
C HIS A 73 -12.73 -4.98 12.71
N ALA A 74 -13.06 -4.30 11.62
CA ALA A 74 -13.35 -2.86 11.61
C ALA A 74 -14.50 -2.52 10.65
N PRO A 75 -15.68 -3.17 10.75
CA PRO A 75 -16.78 -3.02 9.80
C PRO A 75 -17.29 -1.58 9.69
N ASP A 76 -17.18 -0.80 10.75
CA ASP A 76 -17.54 0.62 10.77
C ASP A 76 -16.61 1.49 9.91
N GLN A 77 -15.42 0.99 9.59
CA GLN A 77 -14.43 1.62 8.69
C GLN A 77 -14.46 1.04 7.28
N PHE A 78 -15.31 0.03 7.00
CA PHE A 78 -15.34 -0.56 5.68
C PHE A 78 -15.73 0.47 4.62
N PRO A 79 -14.95 0.60 3.50
CA PRO A 79 -15.16 1.65 2.52
C PRO A 79 -16.44 1.48 1.72
N LYS A 80 -16.89 2.57 1.08
CA LYS A 80 -17.98 2.54 0.09
C LYS A 80 -17.65 1.61 -1.09
N SER A 81 -16.40 1.65 -1.56
CA SER A 81 -15.83 0.73 -2.55
C SER A 81 -14.33 0.58 -2.29
N TYR A 82 -13.81 -0.61 -2.55
CA TYR A 82 -12.39 -0.92 -2.43
C TYR A 82 -11.84 -1.43 -3.75
N ILE A 83 -10.70 -0.88 -4.17
CA ILE A 83 -9.98 -1.24 -5.39
C ILE A 83 -8.59 -1.67 -4.96
N GLY A 84 -8.24 -2.93 -5.18
CA GLY A 84 -6.88 -3.43 -4.97
C GLY A 84 -6.12 -3.45 -6.29
N ILE A 85 -4.93 -2.86 -6.30
CA ILE A 85 -3.99 -2.91 -7.42
C ILE A 85 -2.79 -3.76 -7.01
N GLU A 86 -2.47 -4.78 -7.81
CA GLU A 86 -1.38 -5.70 -7.50
C GLU A 86 -0.53 -6.00 -8.73
N GLY A 87 0.81 -5.88 -8.59
CA GLY A 87 1.75 -6.08 -9.69
C GLY A 87 1.97 -7.55 -10.06
N VAL A 88 1.73 -8.47 -9.13
CA VAL A 88 1.90 -9.92 -9.33
C VAL A 88 0.54 -10.56 -9.64
N GLU A 89 0.32 -10.92 -10.91
CA GLU A 89 -0.97 -11.44 -11.41
C GLU A 89 -1.53 -12.59 -10.56
N ALA A 90 -0.71 -13.57 -10.18
CA ALA A 90 -1.14 -14.69 -9.36
C ALA A 90 -1.62 -14.29 -7.95
N MET A 91 -1.07 -13.20 -7.38
CA MET A 91 -1.56 -12.64 -6.12
C MET A 91 -2.92 -11.96 -6.31
N ALA A 92 -3.09 -11.18 -7.38
CA ALA A 92 -4.36 -10.53 -7.71
C ALA A 92 -5.47 -11.57 -7.96
N GLU A 93 -5.19 -12.65 -8.68
CA GLU A 93 -6.12 -13.76 -8.88
C GLU A 93 -6.50 -14.43 -7.57
N HIS A 94 -5.51 -14.67 -6.71
CA HIS A 94 -5.75 -15.24 -5.39
C HIS A 94 -6.60 -14.31 -4.51
N ALA A 95 -6.36 -13.00 -4.56
CA ALA A 95 -7.18 -12.00 -3.86
C ALA A 95 -8.64 -12.04 -4.33
N ARG A 96 -8.90 -12.15 -5.64
CA ARG A 96 -10.26 -12.27 -6.20
C ARG A 96 -10.98 -13.52 -5.67
N ALA A 97 -10.30 -14.65 -5.58
CA ALA A 97 -10.89 -15.88 -5.05
C ALA A 97 -11.20 -15.75 -3.54
N ARG A 98 -10.25 -15.25 -2.76
CA ARG A 98 -10.39 -15.09 -1.31
C ARG A 98 -11.50 -14.12 -0.91
N ILE A 99 -11.67 -13.03 -1.63
CA ILE A 99 -12.70 -12.05 -1.31
C ILE A 99 -14.11 -12.60 -1.51
N VAL A 100 -14.29 -13.46 -2.51
CA VAL A 100 -15.55 -14.16 -2.75
C VAL A 100 -15.82 -15.18 -1.63
N GLU A 101 -14.81 -15.95 -1.24
CA GLU A 101 -14.91 -16.91 -0.15
C GLU A 101 -15.22 -16.25 1.19
N ALA A 102 -14.61 -15.09 1.47
CA ALA A 102 -14.87 -14.30 2.66
C ALA A 102 -16.24 -13.55 2.64
N GLY A 103 -16.96 -13.59 1.52
CA GLY A 103 -18.26 -12.93 1.40
C GLY A 103 -18.18 -11.39 1.44
N VAL A 104 -17.02 -10.82 1.16
CA VAL A 104 -16.82 -9.36 1.16
C VAL A 104 -17.27 -8.79 -0.18
N SER A 105 -18.18 -7.83 -0.13
CA SER A 105 -18.73 -7.16 -1.33
C SER A 105 -18.08 -5.79 -1.56
N ARG A 106 -18.37 -5.21 -2.73
CA ARG A 106 -17.90 -3.86 -3.12
C ARG A 106 -16.37 -3.76 -3.21
N THR A 107 -15.72 -4.85 -3.58
CA THR A 107 -14.27 -4.96 -3.77
C THR A 107 -13.96 -5.44 -5.17
N VAL A 108 -12.96 -4.85 -5.79
CA VAL A 108 -12.39 -5.30 -7.08
C VAL A 108 -10.88 -5.37 -6.95
N PHE A 109 -10.25 -6.24 -7.75
CA PHE A 109 -8.79 -6.38 -7.80
C PHE A 109 -8.35 -6.38 -9.25
N ASP A 110 -7.42 -5.49 -9.58
CA ASP A 110 -6.84 -5.38 -10.90
C ASP A 110 -5.33 -5.61 -10.85
N VAL A 111 -4.79 -6.16 -11.93
CA VAL A 111 -3.35 -6.27 -12.13
C VAL A 111 -2.85 -4.93 -12.62
N GLY A 112 -1.89 -4.34 -11.93
CA GLY A 112 -1.33 -3.05 -12.30
C GLY A 112 -0.02 -2.77 -11.58
N ASP A 113 0.85 -2.04 -12.24
CA ASP A 113 2.16 -1.65 -11.70
C ASP A 113 2.13 -0.16 -11.33
N PHE A 114 1.90 0.13 -10.06
CA PHE A 114 1.79 1.49 -9.54
C PHE A 114 3.12 2.27 -9.55
N VAL A 115 4.23 1.61 -9.84
CA VAL A 115 5.56 2.25 -9.98
C VAL A 115 5.82 2.64 -11.44
N ALA A 116 5.39 1.80 -12.39
CA ALA A 116 5.68 2.01 -13.81
C ALA A 116 4.56 2.71 -14.60
N ASP A 117 3.32 2.71 -14.09
CA ASP A 117 2.17 3.32 -14.78
C ASP A 117 1.87 4.71 -14.23
N GLU A 118 2.50 5.73 -14.83
CA GLU A 118 2.30 7.15 -14.51
C GLU A 118 0.84 7.63 -14.72
N SER A 119 0.03 6.90 -15.49
CA SER A 119 -1.37 7.25 -15.73
C SER A 119 -2.32 6.76 -14.66
N LEU A 120 -1.90 5.76 -13.88
CA LEU A 120 -2.73 5.07 -12.90
C LEU A 120 -3.31 6.00 -11.82
N PRO A 121 -2.56 6.93 -11.21
CA PRO A 121 -3.10 7.83 -10.19
C PRO A 121 -4.25 8.68 -10.70
N ASP A 122 -4.10 9.28 -11.88
CA ASP A 122 -5.11 10.13 -12.50
C ASP A 122 -6.36 9.33 -12.91
N MET A 123 -6.19 8.14 -13.46
CA MET A 123 -7.28 7.24 -13.82
C MET A 123 -8.08 6.83 -12.57
N LEU A 124 -7.41 6.47 -11.49
CA LEU A 124 -8.07 6.08 -10.23
C LEU A 124 -8.86 7.24 -9.62
N VAL A 125 -8.34 8.46 -9.64
CA VAL A 125 -9.02 9.64 -9.09
C VAL A 125 -10.16 10.11 -9.99
N ASN A 126 -9.93 10.24 -11.30
CA ASN A 126 -10.87 10.89 -12.21
C ASN A 126 -11.97 9.93 -12.71
N ASP A 127 -11.63 8.68 -13.01
CA ASP A 127 -12.56 7.71 -13.59
C ASP A 127 -13.23 6.83 -12.51
N ALA A 128 -12.44 6.33 -11.54
CA ALA A 128 -12.97 5.51 -10.46
C ALA A 128 -13.43 6.31 -9.23
N GLY A 129 -13.08 7.60 -9.13
CA GLY A 129 -13.49 8.48 -8.05
C GLY A 129 -12.79 8.20 -6.71
N VAL A 130 -11.57 7.65 -6.74
CA VAL A 130 -10.80 7.35 -5.54
C VAL A 130 -10.55 8.59 -4.71
N GLU A 131 -10.73 8.44 -3.39
CA GLU A 131 -10.57 9.49 -2.40
C GLU A 131 -9.51 9.15 -1.35
N VAL A 132 -9.11 7.87 -1.26
CA VAL A 132 -8.04 7.42 -0.36
C VAL A 132 -7.11 6.48 -1.11
N PHE A 133 -5.84 6.83 -1.14
CA PHE A 133 -4.78 5.92 -1.54
C PHE A 133 -4.11 5.31 -0.32
N VAL A 134 -3.92 3.99 -0.36
CA VAL A 134 -3.23 3.22 0.68
C VAL A 134 -2.01 2.53 0.08
N PHE A 135 -0.88 2.64 0.78
CA PHE A 135 0.32 1.85 0.51
C PHE A 135 0.69 1.11 1.79
N SER A 136 0.32 -0.16 1.87
CA SER A 136 0.53 -0.98 3.08
C SER A 136 1.64 -1.99 2.87
N GLY A 137 2.88 -1.60 3.19
CA GLY A 137 4.07 -2.45 3.02
C GLY A 137 4.57 -2.55 1.58
N SER A 138 3.88 -1.96 0.63
CA SER A 138 4.19 -2.04 -0.80
C SER A 138 5.38 -1.17 -1.25
N LEU A 139 5.83 -0.24 -0.41
CA LEU A 139 7.00 0.61 -0.67
C LEU A 139 8.33 -0.02 -0.22
N ASN A 140 8.30 -1.14 0.49
CA ASN A 140 9.46 -1.68 1.20
C ASN A 140 10.59 -2.20 0.31
N THR A 141 10.35 -2.40 -0.99
CA THR A 141 11.36 -2.84 -1.98
C THR A 141 11.90 -1.69 -2.82
N LEU A 142 11.40 -0.47 -2.60
CA LEU A 142 11.88 0.74 -3.26
C LEU A 142 12.96 1.43 -2.42
N SER A 143 13.84 2.19 -3.07
CA SER A 143 14.66 3.17 -2.36
C SER A 143 13.76 4.30 -1.83
N MET A 144 14.22 5.04 -0.80
CA MET A 144 13.43 6.15 -0.27
C MET A 144 13.14 7.23 -1.33
N PRO A 145 14.10 7.65 -2.19
CA PRO A 145 13.80 8.57 -3.29
C PRO A 145 12.73 8.02 -4.25
N ASP A 146 12.86 6.76 -4.71
CA ASP A 146 11.88 6.17 -5.63
C ASP A 146 10.49 6.07 -4.99
N ALA A 147 10.41 5.73 -3.69
CA ALA A 147 9.15 5.72 -2.96
C ALA A 147 8.54 7.13 -2.85
N MET A 148 9.36 8.16 -2.64
CA MET A 148 8.88 9.55 -2.62
C MET A 148 8.36 10.00 -3.98
N ASP A 149 9.01 9.62 -5.08
CA ASP A 149 8.59 9.95 -6.45
C ASP A 149 7.24 9.30 -6.75
N VAL A 150 7.07 8.01 -6.44
CA VAL A 150 5.78 7.32 -6.57
C VAL A 150 4.68 8.01 -5.74
N LEU A 151 4.95 8.27 -4.46
CA LEU A 151 3.98 8.93 -3.58
C LEU A 151 3.62 10.35 -4.07
N ASP A 152 4.54 11.05 -4.75
CA ASP A 152 4.29 12.35 -5.36
C ASP A 152 3.27 12.30 -6.49
N GLU A 153 3.32 11.28 -7.34
CA GLU A 153 2.36 11.10 -8.44
C GLU A 153 0.93 10.93 -7.88
N PHE A 154 0.77 10.04 -6.90
CA PHE A 154 -0.54 9.81 -6.26
C PHE A 154 -1.03 11.04 -5.47
N TRP A 155 -0.11 11.74 -4.80
CA TRP A 155 -0.44 12.98 -4.11
C TRP A 155 -0.88 14.08 -5.09
N HIS A 156 -0.21 14.23 -6.24
CA HIS A 156 -0.58 15.20 -7.27
C HIS A 156 -1.97 14.96 -7.84
N ALA A 157 -2.37 13.72 -8.08
CA ALA A 157 -3.70 13.37 -8.53
C ALA A 157 -4.78 13.80 -7.51
N LEU A 158 -4.59 13.49 -6.21
CA LEU A 158 -5.52 13.94 -5.15
C LEU A 158 -5.56 15.47 -5.04
N LYS A 159 -4.42 16.12 -5.08
CA LYS A 159 -4.31 17.59 -5.02
C LYS A 159 -5.01 18.25 -6.19
N SER A 160 -4.88 17.71 -7.40
CA SER A 160 -5.57 18.20 -8.60
C SER A 160 -7.09 18.09 -8.47
N ALA A 161 -7.57 17.01 -7.87
CA ALA A 161 -8.99 16.83 -7.53
C ALA A 161 -9.44 17.64 -6.31
N LYS A 162 -8.55 18.33 -5.63
CA LYS A 162 -8.78 19.15 -4.43
C LYS A 162 -9.45 18.41 -3.28
N ARG A 163 -9.21 17.10 -3.17
CA ARG A 163 -9.79 16.24 -2.14
C ARG A 163 -8.96 14.98 -1.98
N GLY A 164 -9.02 14.38 -0.81
CA GLY A 164 -8.57 13.02 -0.58
C GLY A 164 -7.46 12.90 0.45
N THR A 165 -7.10 11.65 0.71
CA THR A 165 -6.11 11.23 1.70
C THR A 165 -5.10 10.30 1.05
N LEU A 166 -3.83 10.53 1.30
CA LEU A 166 -2.76 9.59 1.04
C LEU A 166 -2.30 8.99 2.37
N VAL A 167 -2.36 7.67 2.51
CA VAL A 167 -1.86 6.97 3.70
C VAL A 167 -0.89 5.87 3.29
N PHE A 168 0.26 5.85 3.94
CA PHE A 168 1.28 4.85 3.66
C PHE A 168 2.04 4.46 4.91
N ASN A 169 2.47 3.21 5.00
CA ASN A 169 3.41 2.76 6.00
C ASN A 169 4.72 2.28 5.37
N PHE A 170 5.75 2.32 6.16
CA PHE A 170 7.10 1.92 5.78
C PHE A 170 7.89 1.40 6.98
N LEU A 171 8.94 0.64 6.71
CA LEU A 171 9.87 0.20 7.73
C LEU A 171 10.76 1.37 8.17
N SER A 172 10.77 1.64 9.48
CA SER A 172 11.57 2.71 10.06
C SER A 172 13.03 2.28 10.24
N ASP A 173 13.97 3.14 9.89
CA ASP A 173 15.38 2.97 10.23
C ASP A 173 15.69 3.33 11.70
N ARG A 174 14.76 3.99 12.40
CA ARG A 174 14.85 4.34 13.83
C ARG A 174 14.29 3.26 14.75
N HIS A 175 14.30 2.00 14.32
CA HIS A 175 13.89 0.86 15.13
C HIS A 175 15.05 0.32 15.98
N ASN A 176 14.74 -0.53 16.96
CA ASN A 176 15.77 -1.24 17.72
C ASN A 176 16.33 -2.42 16.91
N ALA A 177 17.47 -2.22 16.24
CA ALA A 177 18.11 -3.20 15.36
C ALA A 177 18.49 -4.52 16.07
N ASP A 178 18.75 -4.51 17.37
CA ASP A 178 19.06 -5.73 18.13
C ASP A 178 17.87 -6.67 18.27
N ARG A 179 16.65 -6.11 18.17
CA ARG A 179 15.39 -6.85 18.27
C ARG A 179 14.78 -7.21 16.93
N THR A 180 15.05 -6.42 15.91
CA THR A 180 14.46 -6.59 14.58
C THR A 180 15.51 -6.28 13.52
N PRO A 181 16.36 -7.26 13.18
CA PRO A 181 17.37 -7.08 12.15
C PRO A 181 16.71 -6.72 10.81
N ALA A 182 17.38 -5.89 10.02
CA ALA A 182 16.97 -5.65 8.64
C ALA A 182 17.17 -6.95 7.85
N SER A 183 16.15 -7.33 7.06
CA SER A 183 16.25 -8.46 6.13
C SER A 183 16.01 -7.95 4.70
N ALA A 184 16.99 -8.19 3.82
CA ALA A 184 16.76 -7.97 2.39
C ALA A 184 15.56 -8.83 1.91
N PRO A 185 14.75 -8.36 0.96
CA PRO A 185 14.96 -7.18 0.11
C PRO A 185 14.43 -5.86 0.72
N ALA A 186 13.92 -5.88 1.95
CA ALA A 186 13.25 -4.73 2.52
C ALA A 186 14.21 -3.56 2.83
N VAL A 187 13.80 -2.36 2.43
CA VAL A 187 14.48 -1.09 2.67
C VAL A 187 13.79 -0.34 3.81
N ARG A 188 14.57 0.43 4.59
CA ARG A 188 14.08 1.25 5.69
C ARG A 188 14.21 2.72 5.36
N PHE A 189 13.26 3.53 5.80
CA PHE A 189 13.26 4.97 5.58
C PHE A 189 13.41 5.72 6.92
N ASP A 190 14.03 6.91 6.89
CA ASP A 190 14.02 7.81 8.06
C ASP A 190 12.63 8.44 8.22
N PRO A 191 11.92 8.20 9.34
CA PRO A 191 10.61 8.81 9.57
C PRO A 191 10.62 10.34 9.61
N ALA A 192 11.76 10.97 9.96
CA ALA A 192 11.86 12.42 9.98
C ALA A 192 11.94 12.98 8.55
N ASP A 193 12.68 12.33 7.65
CA ASP A 193 12.77 12.74 6.25
C ASP A 193 11.42 12.55 5.55
N MET A 194 10.73 11.43 5.80
CA MET A 194 9.40 11.18 5.25
C MET A 194 8.35 12.16 5.80
N LEU A 195 8.44 12.53 7.06
CA LEU A 195 7.56 13.55 7.66
C LEU A 195 7.83 14.94 7.09
N ASP A 196 9.10 15.33 6.92
CA ASP A 196 9.49 16.61 6.28
C ASP A 196 9.01 16.67 4.83
N TRP A 197 9.16 15.56 4.09
CA TRP A 197 8.60 15.40 2.74
C TRP A 197 7.07 15.65 2.72
N ALA A 198 6.33 15.06 3.65
CA ALA A 198 4.88 15.21 3.75
C ALA A 198 4.46 16.64 4.11
N LEU A 199 5.12 17.25 5.10
CA LEU A 199 4.83 18.62 5.57
C LEU A 199 5.13 19.71 4.53
N LYS A 200 6.04 19.46 3.60
CA LYS A 200 6.28 20.35 2.44
C LYS A 200 5.10 20.36 1.46
N ARG A 201 4.20 19.40 1.50
CA ARG A 201 3.08 19.20 0.56
C ARG A 201 1.73 19.61 1.13
N THR A 202 1.53 19.39 2.42
CA THR A 202 0.30 19.77 3.13
C THR A 202 0.61 20.03 4.60
N PRO A 203 -0.11 20.98 5.25
CA PRO A 203 -0.02 21.16 6.71
C PRO A 203 -0.81 20.10 7.50
N ILE A 204 -1.63 19.26 6.82
CA ILE A 204 -2.49 18.27 7.47
C ILE A 204 -1.82 16.90 7.37
N VAL A 205 -0.92 16.65 8.31
CA VAL A 205 -0.12 15.41 8.37
C VAL A 205 -0.25 14.79 9.76
N GLN A 206 -0.41 13.48 9.80
CA GLN A 206 -0.32 12.68 11.00
C GLN A 206 0.77 11.62 10.85
N LEU A 207 1.65 11.49 11.84
CA LEU A 207 2.62 10.41 11.95
C LEU A 207 2.24 9.48 13.11
N ARG A 208 2.27 8.18 12.87
CA ARG A 208 2.19 7.11 13.89
C ARG A 208 3.47 6.29 13.81
N HIS A 209 4.22 6.22 14.91
CA HIS A 209 5.50 5.52 14.97
C HIS A 209 5.66 4.71 16.28
N GLU A 210 4.62 4.71 17.12
CA GLU A 210 4.64 4.08 18.44
C GLU A 210 4.34 2.59 18.41
N TYR A 211 3.84 2.06 17.30
CA TYR A 211 3.47 0.65 17.18
C TYR A 211 4.64 -0.23 16.73
N LEU A 212 4.55 -1.55 16.92
CA LEU A 212 5.62 -2.52 16.65
C LEU A 212 7.00 -2.08 17.21
N LYS A 213 6.98 -1.34 18.34
CA LYS A 213 8.18 -0.80 19.00
C LYS A 213 9.02 0.11 18.09
N GLY A 214 8.38 0.88 17.24
CA GLY A 214 9.03 1.77 16.28
C GLY A 214 9.65 1.06 15.09
N HIS A 215 9.30 -0.21 14.84
CA HIS A 215 9.75 -0.93 13.65
C HIS A 215 9.16 -0.36 12.37
N ASP A 216 7.94 0.14 12.45
CA ASP A 216 7.19 0.72 11.36
C ASP A 216 6.75 2.15 11.68
N ALA A 217 6.55 2.94 10.63
CA ALA A 217 5.90 4.23 10.72
C ALA A 217 4.73 4.29 9.70
N THR A 218 3.68 5.02 10.06
CA THR A 218 2.56 5.34 9.17
C THR A 218 2.41 6.84 9.08
N ILE A 219 2.32 7.36 7.86
CA ILE A 219 2.00 8.77 7.58
C ILE A 219 0.65 8.85 6.89
N VAL A 220 -0.16 9.80 7.32
CA VAL A 220 -1.41 10.19 6.68
C VAL A 220 -1.30 11.66 6.28
N MET A 221 -1.68 11.94 5.04
CA MET A 221 -1.70 13.27 4.47
C MET A 221 -3.09 13.57 3.91
N ASP A 222 -3.72 14.63 4.34
CA ASP A 222 -4.99 15.10 3.77
C ASP A 222 -4.77 16.33 2.89
N VAL A 223 -5.53 16.40 1.78
CA VAL A 223 -5.56 17.60 0.93
C VAL A 223 -6.23 18.72 1.71
N ALA A 224 -5.53 19.84 1.88
CA ALA A 224 -6.08 21.04 2.53
C ALA A 224 -7.12 21.71 1.62
N HIS A 225 -8.24 22.10 2.21
CA HIS A 225 -9.35 22.82 1.56
C HIS A 225 -9.13 24.32 1.61
#